data_20d675f625afdec08d3d2fe13bb3d12c
#
_entry.id   20d675f625afdec08d3d2fe13bb3d12c
#
_cell.length_a   1.000
_cell.length_b   1.000
_cell.length_c   1.000
_cell.angle_alpha   90.00
_cell.angle_beta   90.00
_cell.angle_gamma   90.00
#
_symmetry.space_group_name_H-M   'P 1'
#
loop_
_entity.id
_entity.type
_entity.pdbx_description
1 polymer ?
#
loop_
_entity_poly.entity_id
_entity_poly.type
_entity_poly.pdbx_seq_one_letter_code
_entity_poly.pdbx_strand_id
1 'polypeptide(L)'
;MSIPKIFSQACENNRQPILDLLLRFFAKTRSVLEIGSGTGQHAAFFAPRLPHLVWQTSDLAINHTAINAWINDYPSSNIRRPLVFDASSSNWSCRLMDGLFTANTCHIMPWPTVVSLFAGLPSLLASEATIVIYGPFKYGGRFTSASNADFDCRLKMHNPHQGIRDFEAINGLASSAGLVLQEDLPMPANNRLLVWQRKNT
;
A
#
# COMPACT_ATOMS: atom_id res chain seq x y z
N MET A 1 29.25 10.40 5.70
CA MET A 1 29.10 9.17 4.91
C MET A 1 27.64 9.07 4.51
N SER A 2 27.34 8.96 3.21
CA SER A 2 25.96 8.73 2.76
C SER A 2 25.55 7.30 3.14
N ILE A 3 24.40 7.16 3.82
CA ILE A 3 23.81 5.85 4.11
C ILE A 3 23.48 5.19 2.76
N PRO A 4 23.95 3.97 2.48
CA PRO A 4 23.63 3.31 1.21
C PRO A 4 22.12 3.15 1.09
N LYS A 5 21.58 3.66 -0.01
CA LYS A 5 20.16 3.67 -0.30
C LYS A 5 19.71 2.25 -0.66
N ILE A 6 18.80 1.68 0.11
CA ILE A 6 18.19 0.39 -0.22
C ILE A 6 17.36 0.56 -1.50
N PHE A 7 17.57 -0.31 -2.49
CA PHE A 7 16.91 -0.29 -3.79
C PHE A 7 16.02 -1.52 -3.97
N SER A 8 14.82 -1.31 -4.47
CA SER A 8 13.87 -2.37 -4.82
C SER A 8 13.60 -2.37 -6.32
N GLN A 9 14.04 -3.41 -7.01
CA GLN A 9 13.75 -3.59 -8.44
C GLN A 9 12.24 -3.72 -8.69
N ALA A 10 11.49 -4.30 -7.75
CA ALA A 10 10.03 -4.41 -7.86
C ALA A 10 9.37 -3.02 -7.90
N CYS A 11 9.81 -2.09 -7.03
CA CYS A 11 9.32 -0.70 -7.07
C CYS A 11 9.65 -0.02 -8.40
N GLU A 12 10.85 -0.23 -8.92
CA GLU A 12 11.26 0.34 -10.21
C GLU A 12 10.38 -0.15 -11.35
N ASN A 13 10.08 -1.45 -11.38
CA ASN A 13 9.32 -2.07 -12.45
C ASN A 13 7.83 -1.67 -12.45
N ASN A 14 7.26 -1.42 -11.28
CA ASN A 14 5.81 -1.21 -11.14
C ASN A 14 5.40 0.26 -10.93
N ARG A 15 6.35 1.16 -10.61
CA ARG A 15 6.04 2.56 -10.27
C ARG A 15 5.27 3.31 -11.36
N GLN A 16 5.64 3.16 -12.64
CA GLN A 16 4.96 3.90 -13.71
C GLN A 16 3.55 3.37 -13.96
N PRO A 17 3.31 2.06 -14.13
CA PRO A 17 1.94 1.52 -14.24
C PRO A 17 1.04 1.87 -13.05
N ILE A 18 1.60 1.91 -11.83
CA ILE A 18 0.83 2.33 -10.65
C ILE A 18 0.50 3.82 -10.73
N LEU A 19 1.48 4.69 -11.05
CA LEU A 19 1.28 6.14 -11.16
C LEU A 19 0.14 6.49 -12.12
N ASP A 20 0.10 5.84 -13.29
CA ASP A 20 -0.91 6.11 -14.32
C ASP A 20 -2.33 5.95 -13.78
N LEU A 21 -2.53 4.98 -12.86
CA LEU A 21 -3.81 4.77 -12.18
C LEU A 21 -4.00 5.71 -10.98
N LEU A 22 -2.94 6.01 -10.22
CA LEU A 22 -3.03 6.97 -9.11
C LEU A 22 -3.41 8.37 -9.59
N LEU A 23 -2.95 8.81 -10.76
CA LEU A 23 -3.37 10.07 -11.39
C LEU A 23 -4.89 10.14 -11.60
N ARG A 24 -5.52 9.01 -11.90
CA ARG A 24 -6.97 8.89 -12.07
C ARG A 24 -7.69 8.84 -10.71
N PHE A 25 -7.28 7.90 -9.84
CA PHE A 25 -8.03 7.62 -8.61
C PHE A 25 -7.81 8.65 -7.52
N PHE A 26 -6.65 9.29 -7.49
CA PHE A 26 -6.34 10.35 -6.52
C PHE A 26 -6.50 11.78 -7.10
N ALA A 27 -7.13 11.95 -8.26
CA ALA A 27 -7.28 13.26 -8.91
C ALA A 27 -7.95 14.32 -8.01
N LYS A 28 -8.82 13.91 -7.09
CA LYS A 28 -9.53 14.82 -6.15
C LYS A 28 -9.05 14.67 -4.71
N THR A 29 -8.11 13.78 -4.44
CA THR A 29 -7.57 13.49 -3.10
C THR A 29 -6.62 14.60 -2.69
N ARG A 30 -6.65 15.03 -1.43
CA ARG A 30 -5.77 16.08 -0.88
C ARG A 30 -4.66 15.53 0.00
N SER A 31 -4.86 14.33 0.54
CA SER A 31 -3.90 13.67 1.43
C SER A 31 -3.96 12.16 1.26
N VAL A 32 -2.80 11.53 1.12
CA VAL A 32 -2.66 10.08 1.00
C VAL A 32 -1.75 9.57 2.10
N LEU A 33 -2.19 8.54 2.83
CA LEU A 33 -1.33 7.74 3.70
C LEU A 33 -0.81 6.55 2.90
N GLU A 34 0.51 6.44 2.77
CA GLU A 34 1.16 5.25 2.25
C GLU A 34 1.51 4.32 3.42
N ILE A 35 0.92 3.14 3.45
CA ILE A 35 1.20 2.12 4.47
C ILE A 35 2.25 1.15 3.93
N GLY A 36 3.35 0.97 4.70
CA GLY A 36 4.45 0.11 4.30
C GLY A 36 5.27 0.74 3.17
N SER A 37 5.79 1.95 3.39
CA SER A 37 6.60 2.68 2.38
C SER A 37 7.92 1.98 2.03
N GLY A 38 8.37 1.01 2.84
CA GLY A 38 9.50 0.14 2.58
C GLY A 38 10.81 0.89 2.37
N THR A 39 11.29 0.95 1.14
CA THR A 39 12.48 1.72 0.79
C THR A 39 12.23 3.22 0.68
N GLY A 40 10.98 3.65 0.45
CA GLY A 40 10.61 5.03 0.13
C GLY A 40 10.63 5.37 -1.37
N GLN A 41 10.97 4.40 -2.25
CA GLN A 41 11.06 4.63 -3.70
C GLN A 41 9.73 5.07 -4.32
N HIS A 42 8.62 4.42 -3.95
CA HIS A 42 7.30 4.78 -4.43
C HIS A 42 6.95 6.22 -4.05
N ALA A 43 7.05 6.56 -2.77
CA ALA A 43 6.75 7.90 -2.28
C ALA A 43 7.58 8.98 -2.99
N ALA A 44 8.90 8.77 -3.11
CA ALA A 44 9.82 9.68 -3.80
C ALA A 44 9.49 9.84 -5.30
N PHE A 45 8.88 8.83 -5.92
CA PHE A 45 8.47 8.88 -7.31
C PHE A 45 7.08 9.47 -7.50
N PHE A 46 6.11 9.13 -6.63
CA PHE A 46 4.70 9.54 -6.78
C PHE A 46 4.45 10.96 -6.30
N ALA A 47 4.97 11.34 -5.14
CA ALA A 47 4.65 12.63 -4.53
C ALA A 47 4.90 13.82 -5.46
N PRO A 48 6.06 13.99 -6.12
CA PRO A 48 6.28 15.11 -7.03
C PRO A 48 5.40 15.08 -8.29
N ARG A 49 4.82 13.91 -8.64
CA ARG A 49 3.92 13.73 -9.79
C ARG A 49 2.44 13.89 -9.43
N LEU A 50 2.13 14.01 -8.15
CA LEU A 50 0.82 14.28 -7.59
C LEU A 50 0.87 15.54 -6.70
N PRO A 51 1.27 16.71 -7.26
CA PRO A 51 1.62 17.89 -6.47
C PRO A 51 0.42 18.52 -5.74
N HIS A 52 -0.80 18.16 -6.11
CA HIS A 52 -2.05 18.66 -5.53
C HIS A 52 -2.38 18.01 -4.17
N LEU A 53 -1.72 16.91 -3.79
CA LEU A 53 -1.96 16.20 -2.55
C LEU A 53 -0.71 16.14 -1.65
N VAL A 54 -0.92 15.94 -0.36
CA VAL A 54 0.14 15.62 0.61
C VAL A 54 0.31 14.09 0.66
N TRP A 55 1.53 13.62 0.39
CA TRP A 55 1.90 12.22 0.49
C TRP A 55 2.57 11.94 1.83
N GLN A 56 1.88 11.26 2.73
CA GLN A 56 2.38 10.86 4.04
C GLN A 56 2.90 9.44 3.99
N THR A 57 4.22 9.28 4.13
CA THR A 57 4.84 7.95 4.25
C THR A 57 4.63 7.37 5.65
N SER A 58 4.55 6.04 5.76
CA SER A 58 4.51 5.36 7.04
C SER A 58 5.06 3.94 6.96
N ASP A 59 5.73 3.50 8.03
CA ASP A 59 6.28 2.14 8.14
C ASP A 59 6.69 1.85 9.59
N LEU A 60 7.14 0.64 9.85
CA LEU A 60 7.86 0.32 11.09
C LEU A 60 9.09 1.21 11.23
N ALA A 61 9.43 1.61 12.44
CA ALA A 61 10.54 2.55 12.73
C ALA A 61 11.88 2.10 12.11
N ILE A 62 12.11 0.79 11.99
CA ILE A 62 13.33 0.24 11.40
C ILE A 62 13.53 0.65 9.93
N ASN A 63 12.46 0.92 9.19
CA ASN A 63 12.50 1.29 7.76
C ASN A 63 12.66 2.81 7.53
N HIS A 64 12.53 3.64 8.58
CA HIS A 64 12.52 5.11 8.46
C HIS A 64 13.83 5.66 7.88
N THR A 65 14.97 5.04 8.20
CA THR A 65 16.26 5.45 7.65
C THR A 65 16.31 5.32 6.13
N ALA A 66 15.81 4.20 5.58
CA ALA A 66 15.76 3.95 4.14
C ALA A 66 14.80 4.93 3.46
N ILE A 67 13.58 5.11 4.01
CA ILE A 67 12.57 6.05 3.49
C ILE A 67 13.13 7.48 3.45
N ASN A 68 13.76 7.91 4.56
CA ASN A 68 14.35 9.24 4.65
C ASN A 68 15.50 9.46 3.66
N ALA A 69 16.30 8.44 3.35
CA ALA A 69 17.35 8.52 2.36
C ALA A 69 16.78 8.82 0.96
N TRP A 70 15.68 8.14 0.57
CA TRP A 70 15.00 8.42 -0.70
C TRP A 70 14.36 9.80 -0.73
N ILE A 71 13.69 10.24 0.34
CA ILE A 71 13.08 11.57 0.44
C ILE A 71 14.16 12.68 0.35
N ASN A 72 15.34 12.47 0.93
CA ASN A 72 16.43 13.43 0.88
C ASN A 72 17.00 13.60 -0.52
N ASP A 73 17.13 12.49 -1.27
CA ASP A 73 17.68 12.51 -2.64
C ASP A 73 16.68 13.03 -3.67
N TYR A 74 15.38 12.88 -3.39
CA TYR A 74 14.28 13.33 -4.27
C TYR A 74 13.29 14.19 -3.48
N PRO A 75 13.71 15.38 -3.01
CA PRO A 75 12.86 16.23 -2.20
C PRO A 75 11.66 16.75 -2.98
N SER A 76 10.50 16.77 -2.32
CA SER A 76 9.29 17.38 -2.83
C SER A 76 8.55 18.07 -1.69
N SER A 77 7.92 19.22 -1.98
CA SER A 77 7.21 20.02 -0.97
C SER A 77 6.00 19.29 -0.36
N ASN A 78 5.48 18.29 -1.06
CA ASN A 78 4.28 17.56 -0.67
C ASN A 78 4.54 16.18 -0.07
N ILE A 79 5.79 15.69 0.01
CA ILE A 79 6.12 14.44 0.71
C ILE A 79 6.40 14.70 2.18
N ARG A 80 5.94 13.81 3.05
CA ARG A 80 6.14 13.89 4.51
C ARG A 80 7.03 12.75 4.99
N ARG A 81 7.87 13.05 6.00
CA ARG A 81 8.69 12.05 6.70
C ARG A 81 7.82 10.95 7.29
N PRO A 82 8.37 9.70 7.42
CA PRO A 82 7.55 8.57 7.80
C PRO A 82 7.01 8.69 9.23
N LEU A 83 5.74 8.34 9.39
CA LEU A 83 5.12 8.04 10.69
C LEU A 83 5.49 6.62 11.09
N VAL A 84 5.66 6.38 12.39
CA VAL A 84 5.73 5.01 12.91
C VAL A 84 4.35 4.38 12.76
N PHE A 85 4.27 3.32 11.99
CA PHE A 85 3.02 2.63 11.70
C PHE A 85 3.24 1.12 11.77
N ASP A 86 2.67 0.49 12.79
CA ASP A 86 2.59 -0.95 12.92
C ASP A 86 1.15 -1.39 12.65
N ALA A 87 0.93 -2.10 11.57
CA ALA A 87 -0.39 -2.56 11.15
C ALA A 87 -1.03 -3.57 12.13
N SER A 88 -0.25 -4.16 13.04
CA SER A 88 -0.75 -5.02 14.11
C SER A 88 -1.28 -4.25 15.32
N SER A 89 -0.94 -2.97 15.44
CA SER A 89 -1.43 -2.08 16.49
C SER A 89 -2.88 -1.66 16.23
N SER A 90 -3.61 -1.32 17.29
CA SER A 90 -4.95 -0.71 17.19
C SER A 90 -4.93 0.81 17.42
N ASN A 91 -3.77 1.38 17.71
CA ASN A 91 -3.65 2.80 18.07
C ASN A 91 -2.67 3.52 17.15
N TRP A 92 -3.20 4.10 16.09
CA TRP A 92 -2.42 4.89 15.11
C TRP A 92 -2.68 6.38 15.28
N SER A 93 -1.65 7.13 15.66
CA SER A 93 -1.70 8.60 15.72
C SER A 93 -1.54 9.19 14.31
N CYS A 94 -2.63 9.24 13.56
CA CYS A 94 -2.68 9.88 12.25
C CYS A 94 -3.97 10.70 12.14
N ARG A 95 -3.90 11.85 11.46
CA ARG A 95 -5.11 12.58 11.06
C ARG A 95 -5.89 11.78 10.01
N LEU A 96 -7.18 12.04 9.86
CA LEU A 96 -7.97 11.45 8.79
C LEU A 96 -7.41 11.82 7.41
N MET A 97 -7.31 10.81 6.55
CA MET A 97 -6.77 10.93 5.20
C MET A 97 -7.86 10.72 4.14
N ASP A 98 -7.78 11.47 3.05
CA ASP A 98 -8.70 11.34 1.91
C ASP A 98 -8.34 10.15 1.01
N GLY A 99 -7.14 9.62 1.14
CA GLY A 99 -6.67 8.46 0.40
C GLY A 99 -5.73 7.58 1.21
N LEU A 100 -5.67 6.32 0.82
CA LEU A 100 -4.72 5.34 1.32
C LEU A 100 -4.11 4.59 0.14
N PHE A 101 -2.81 4.42 0.19
CA PHE A 101 -2.07 3.60 -0.76
C PHE A 101 -1.21 2.57 -0.03
N THR A 102 -1.16 1.36 -0.58
CA THR A 102 -0.18 0.36 -0.16
C THR A 102 0.19 -0.55 -1.32
N ALA A 103 1.45 -0.92 -1.40
CA ALA A 103 1.97 -1.78 -2.46
C ALA A 103 2.79 -2.93 -1.89
N ASN A 104 2.45 -4.16 -2.30
CA ASN A 104 3.18 -5.38 -1.94
C ASN A 104 3.27 -5.66 -0.43
N THR A 105 2.30 -5.23 0.37
CA THR A 105 2.30 -5.38 1.83
C THR A 105 1.40 -6.53 2.31
N CYS A 106 0.23 -6.72 1.71
CA CYS A 106 -0.76 -7.70 2.19
C CYS A 106 -0.23 -9.14 2.22
N HIS A 107 0.65 -9.51 1.28
CA HIS A 107 1.23 -10.85 1.24
C HIS A 107 2.46 -11.03 2.15
N ILE A 108 3.06 -9.93 2.65
CA ILE A 108 4.18 -9.95 3.58
C ILE A 108 3.71 -9.97 5.04
N MET A 109 2.62 -9.26 5.36
CA MET A 109 2.05 -9.24 6.69
C MET A 109 1.43 -10.60 7.05
N PRO A 110 1.54 -11.09 8.30
CA PRO A 110 0.71 -12.18 8.79
C PRO A 110 -0.78 -11.88 8.63
N TRP A 111 -1.60 -12.93 8.38
CA TRP A 111 -3.03 -12.72 8.16
C TRP A 111 -3.74 -11.97 9.32
N PRO A 112 -3.48 -12.25 10.61
CA PRO A 112 -4.07 -11.47 11.69
C PRO A 112 -3.72 -9.98 11.62
N THR A 113 -2.52 -9.63 11.17
CA THR A 113 -2.10 -8.23 10.97
C THR A 113 -2.90 -7.58 9.85
N VAL A 114 -3.15 -8.29 8.74
CA VAL A 114 -4.03 -7.80 7.66
C VAL A 114 -5.44 -7.54 8.19
N VAL A 115 -5.99 -8.47 8.99
CA VAL A 115 -7.32 -8.30 9.63
C VAL A 115 -7.33 -7.06 10.53
N SER A 116 -6.32 -6.88 11.39
CA SER A 116 -6.20 -5.72 12.27
C SER A 116 -6.10 -4.41 11.50
N LEU A 117 -5.32 -4.40 10.41
CA LEU A 117 -5.21 -3.24 9.53
C LEU A 117 -6.58 -2.82 9.00
N PHE A 118 -7.31 -3.73 8.36
CA PHE A 118 -8.62 -3.40 7.80
C PHE A 118 -9.64 -2.98 8.87
N ALA A 119 -9.63 -3.62 10.03
CA ALA A 119 -10.50 -3.24 11.16
C ALA A 119 -10.23 -1.80 11.64
N GLY A 120 -8.99 -1.33 11.55
CA GLY A 120 -8.59 0.02 11.95
C GLY A 120 -8.75 1.09 10.87
N LEU A 121 -8.92 0.73 9.58
CA LEU A 121 -9.04 1.69 8.49
C LEU A 121 -10.10 2.79 8.72
N PRO A 122 -11.28 2.51 9.30
CA PRO A 122 -12.27 3.56 9.56
C PRO A 122 -11.76 4.72 10.39
N SER A 123 -10.79 4.49 11.28
CA SER A 123 -10.20 5.55 12.13
C SER A 123 -9.16 6.42 11.40
N LEU A 124 -8.66 5.97 10.26
CA LEU A 124 -7.64 6.65 9.45
C LEU A 124 -8.23 7.42 8.26
N LEU A 125 -9.44 7.07 7.84
CA LEU A 125 -10.02 7.52 6.58
C LEU A 125 -11.08 8.59 6.78
N ALA A 126 -11.03 9.64 5.99
CA ALA A 126 -12.13 10.60 5.85
C ALA A 126 -13.33 9.96 5.14
N SER A 127 -14.49 10.62 5.18
CA SER A 127 -15.64 10.26 4.33
C SER A 127 -15.22 10.32 2.85
N GLU A 128 -15.74 9.38 2.04
CA GLU A 128 -15.43 9.24 0.61
C GLU A 128 -13.94 8.99 0.28
N ALA A 129 -13.12 8.62 1.28
CA ALA A 129 -11.72 8.32 1.03
C ALA A 129 -11.54 7.18 0.02
N THR A 130 -10.54 7.33 -0.85
CA THR A 130 -10.18 6.32 -1.86
C THR A 130 -9.02 5.47 -1.36
N ILE A 131 -9.18 4.15 -1.41
CA ILE A 131 -8.18 3.17 -0.97
C ILE A 131 -7.67 2.41 -2.19
N VAL A 132 -6.35 2.40 -2.37
CA VAL A 132 -5.67 1.72 -3.47
C VAL A 132 -4.66 0.72 -2.91
N ILE A 133 -4.84 -0.55 -3.25
CA ILE A 133 -3.95 -1.64 -2.83
C ILE A 133 -3.40 -2.33 -4.08
N TYR A 134 -2.07 -2.37 -4.18
CA TYR A 134 -1.37 -3.04 -5.27
C TYR A 134 -0.66 -4.30 -4.76
N GLY A 135 -0.72 -5.38 -5.53
CA GLY A 135 0.01 -6.63 -5.28
C GLY A 135 -0.59 -7.83 -5.98
N PRO A 136 -0.04 -9.03 -5.75
CA PRO A 136 -0.62 -10.27 -6.26
C PRO A 136 -1.78 -10.71 -5.37
N PHE A 137 -2.82 -11.28 -5.99
CA PHE A 137 -3.98 -11.88 -5.31
C PHE A 137 -4.34 -13.21 -5.94
N LYS A 138 -4.99 -14.08 -5.16
CA LYS A 138 -5.69 -15.29 -5.61
C LYS A 138 -7.18 -14.98 -5.75
N TYR A 139 -7.89 -15.80 -6.52
CA TYR A 139 -9.32 -15.70 -6.70
C TYR A 139 -9.93 -17.11 -6.53
N GLY A 140 -10.89 -17.25 -5.63
CA GLY A 140 -11.50 -18.52 -5.30
C GLY A 140 -10.46 -19.59 -4.89
N GLY A 141 -9.44 -19.19 -4.14
CA GLY A 141 -8.33 -20.04 -3.71
C GLY A 141 -7.31 -20.38 -4.80
N ARG A 142 -7.46 -19.89 -6.04
CA ARG A 142 -6.60 -20.23 -7.18
C ARG A 142 -5.64 -19.10 -7.52
N PHE A 143 -4.40 -19.45 -7.82
CA PHE A 143 -3.42 -18.48 -8.33
C PHE A 143 -3.76 -18.04 -9.75
N THR A 144 -3.50 -16.78 -10.05
CA THR A 144 -3.70 -16.19 -11.38
C THR A 144 -2.65 -16.63 -12.40
N SER A 145 -1.53 -17.19 -11.94
CA SER A 145 -0.44 -17.69 -12.79
C SER A 145 0.45 -18.67 -12.02
N ALA A 146 1.24 -19.47 -12.76
CA ALA A 146 2.25 -20.34 -12.19
C ALA A 146 3.31 -19.54 -11.44
N SER A 147 3.75 -18.38 -11.96
CA SER A 147 4.72 -17.52 -11.30
C SER A 147 4.23 -16.99 -9.94
N ASN A 148 2.92 -16.74 -9.77
CA ASN A 148 2.35 -16.37 -8.48
C ASN A 148 2.32 -17.55 -7.51
N ALA A 149 2.08 -18.78 -7.99
CA ALA A 149 2.19 -19.97 -7.14
C ALA A 149 3.62 -20.17 -6.62
N ASP A 150 4.62 -20.05 -7.50
CA ASP A 150 6.03 -20.13 -7.12
C ASP A 150 6.43 -19.01 -6.15
N PHE A 151 5.89 -17.81 -6.35
CA PHE A 151 6.14 -16.69 -5.44
C PHE A 151 5.54 -16.94 -4.06
N ASP A 152 4.33 -17.46 -3.97
CA ASP A 152 3.67 -17.85 -2.72
C ASP A 152 4.49 -18.91 -1.96
N CYS A 153 5.03 -19.91 -2.68
CA CYS A 153 5.93 -20.91 -2.08
C CYS A 153 7.19 -20.25 -1.47
N ARG A 154 7.84 -19.33 -2.21
CA ARG A 154 9.02 -18.63 -1.69
C ARG A 154 8.70 -17.75 -0.47
N LEU A 155 7.56 -17.06 -0.46
CA LEU A 155 7.10 -16.29 0.69
C LEU A 155 6.97 -17.18 1.93
N LYS A 156 6.29 -18.33 1.79
CA LYS A 156 6.06 -19.27 2.89
C LYS A 156 7.33 -19.95 3.38
N MET A 157 8.29 -20.21 2.49
CA MET A 157 9.61 -20.72 2.89
C MET A 157 10.39 -19.69 3.72
N HIS A 158 10.25 -18.39 3.41
CA HIS A 158 10.87 -17.33 4.18
C HIS A 158 10.16 -17.11 5.53
N ASN A 159 8.84 -17.07 5.52
CA ASN A 159 8.00 -16.95 6.71
C ASN A 159 6.64 -17.63 6.47
N PRO A 160 6.28 -18.69 7.22
CA PRO A 160 5.05 -19.46 7.00
C PRO A 160 3.75 -18.63 7.17
N HIS A 161 3.82 -17.46 7.80
CA HIS A 161 2.69 -16.56 7.96
C HIS A 161 2.47 -15.62 6.76
N GLN A 162 3.44 -15.56 5.83
CA GLN A 162 3.32 -14.83 4.57
C GLN A 162 2.60 -15.65 3.51
N GLY A 163 2.18 -15.01 2.44
CA GLY A 163 1.56 -15.66 1.28
C GLY A 163 0.56 -14.77 0.58
N ILE A 164 0.31 -15.08 -0.70
CA ILE A 164 -0.65 -14.35 -1.53
C ILE A 164 -2.06 -14.54 -0.96
N ARG A 165 -2.75 -13.42 -0.76
CA ARG A 165 -4.10 -13.40 -0.16
C ARG A 165 -5.18 -13.63 -1.21
N ASP A 166 -6.29 -14.24 -0.79
CA ASP A 166 -7.49 -14.33 -1.62
C ASP A 166 -8.16 -12.95 -1.69
N PHE A 167 -8.52 -12.55 -2.91
CA PHE A 167 -9.25 -11.31 -3.16
C PHE A 167 -10.55 -11.25 -2.35
N GLU A 168 -11.31 -12.35 -2.33
CA GLU A 168 -12.59 -12.43 -1.63
C GLU A 168 -12.43 -12.19 -0.13
N ALA A 169 -11.36 -12.73 0.47
CA ALA A 169 -11.07 -12.51 1.88
C ALA A 169 -10.71 -11.03 2.16
N ILE A 170 -9.87 -10.42 1.32
CA ILE A 170 -9.52 -8.99 1.41
C ILE A 170 -10.76 -8.12 1.20
N ASN A 171 -11.58 -8.42 0.19
CA ASN A 171 -12.80 -7.66 -0.11
C ASN A 171 -13.84 -7.80 1.03
N GLY A 172 -13.91 -8.96 1.67
CA GLY A 172 -14.74 -9.16 2.87
C GLY A 172 -14.32 -8.27 4.03
N LEU A 173 -13.00 -8.16 4.31
CA LEU A 173 -12.45 -7.25 5.31
C LEU A 173 -12.75 -5.78 4.95
N ALA A 174 -12.54 -5.40 3.69
CA ALA A 174 -12.84 -4.06 3.19
C ALA A 174 -14.33 -3.70 3.38
N SER A 175 -15.23 -4.62 3.01
CA SER A 175 -16.68 -4.43 3.20
C SER A 175 -17.05 -4.25 4.67
N SER A 176 -16.45 -5.04 5.57
CA SER A 176 -16.65 -4.92 7.03
C SER A 176 -16.13 -3.58 7.57
N ALA A 177 -15.14 -2.98 6.93
CA ALA A 177 -14.61 -1.65 7.23
C ALA A 177 -15.42 -0.50 6.59
N GLY A 178 -16.56 -0.78 5.94
CA GLY A 178 -17.40 0.21 5.28
C GLY A 178 -16.87 0.68 3.93
N LEU A 179 -16.02 -0.12 3.28
CA LEU A 179 -15.46 0.18 1.97
C LEU A 179 -16.22 -0.56 0.86
N VAL A 180 -16.45 0.11 -0.27
CA VAL A 180 -17.11 -0.45 -1.46
C VAL A 180 -16.09 -0.57 -2.57
N LEU A 181 -15.91 -1.79 -3.09
CA LEU A 181 -15.05 -2.03 -4.24
C LEU A 181 -15.56 -1.22 -5.44
N GLN A 182 -14.66 -0.48 -6.06
CA GLN A 182 -14.89 0.29 -7.26
C GLN A 182 -14.33 -0.43 -8.48
N GLU A 183 -13.07 -0.84 -8.40
CA GLU A 183 -12.37 -1.48 -9.50
C GLU A 183 -11.37 -2.53 -9.01
N ASP A 184 -11.17 -3.54 -9.85
CA ASP A 184 -10.15 -4.58 -9.74
C ASP A 184 -9.44 -4.67 -11.09
N LEU A 185 -8.26 -4.07 -11.19
CA LEU A 185 -7.54 -3.83 -12.44
C LEU A 185 -6.35 -4.79 -12.60
N PRO A 186 -6.20 -5.43 -13.77
CA PRO A 186 -5.01 -6.21 -14.07
C PRO A 186 -3.79 -5.31 -14.20
N MET A 187 -2.67 -5.74 -13.61
CA MET A 187 -1.41 -5.05 -13.61
C MET A 187 -0.29 -5.94 -14.16
N PRO A 188 0.82 -5.37 -14.62
CA PRO A 188 1.98 -6.15 -15.05
C PRO A 188 2.43 -7.18 -14.02
N ALA A 189 3.07 -8.24 -14.51
CA ALA A 189 3.61 -9.35 -13.70
C ALA A 189 2.54 -10.05 -12.83
N ASN A 190 1.33 -10.21 -13.38
CA ASN A 190 0.20 -10.89 -12.72
C ASN A 190 -0.20 -10.29 -11.36
N ASN A 191 0.06 -8.99 -11.15
CA ASN A 191 -0.45 -8.23 -10.03
C ASN A 191 -1.83 -7.65 -10.34
N ARG A 192 -2.46 -7.11 -9.31
CA ARG A 192 -3.72 -6.39 -9.37
C ARG A 192 -3.57 -5.04 -8.69
N LEU A 193 -4.38 -4.08 -9.12
CA LEU A 193 -4.61 -2.85 -8.38
C LEU A 193 -6.08 -2.81 -8.02
N LEU A 194 -6.34 -2.91 -6.72
CA LEU A 194 -7.68 -2.95 -6.15
C LEU A 194 -8.03 -1.58 -5.61
N VAL A 195 -9.22 -1.08 -5.94
CA VAL A 195 -9.67 0.26 -5.54
C VAL A 195 -11.00 0.15 -4.80
N TRP A 196 -11.04 0.70 -3.60
CA TRP A 196 -12.26 0.88 -2.82
C TRP A 196 -12.50 2.34 -2.52
N GLN A 197 -13.74 2.66 -2.24
CA GLN A 197 -14.16 3.96 -1.71
C GLN A 197 -14.92 3.76 -0.40
N ARG A 198 -14.62 4.61 0.59
CA ARG A 198 -15.38 4.64 1.84
C ARG A 198 -16.78 5.18 1.59
N LYS A 199 -17.79 4.48 2.12
CA LYS A 199 -19.18 4.98 2.09
C LYS A 199 -19.30 6.23 2.95
N ASN A 200 -20.18 7.16 2.52
CA ASN A 200 -20.70 8.18 3.40
C ASN A 200 -21.52 7.50 4.50
N THR A 201 -21.14 7.67 5.73
CA THR A 201 -21.93 7.34 6.92
C THR A 201 -22.60 8.59 7.44
#